data_20ca790d559704b148d05390391238ee
#
_entry.id   20ca790d559704b148d05390391238ee
#
_cell.length_a   1.000
_cell.length_b   1.000
_cell.length_c   1.000
_cell.angle_alpha   90.00
_cell.angle_beta   90.00
_cell.angle_gamma   90.00
#
_symmetry.space_group_name_H-M   'P 1'
#
loop_
_entity.id
_entity.type
_entity.pdbx_description
1 polymer ?
#
loop_
_entity_poly.entity_id
_entity_poly.type
_entity_poly.pdbx_seq_one_letter_code
_entity_poly.pdbx_strand_id
1 'polypeptide(L)'
;MTDYVAAGAADLPPGSSACRTVAGRALIVARAQDGTYHAVANRCSHAALPLDGGRVRGSSIVCPHHGARFDLKSGRVLGPPAHEGIVAYPTRERDGVVEVWLL
;
A
#
# COMPACT_ATOMS: atom_id res chain seq x y z
N MET A 1 -5.79 16.34 -16.50
CA MET A 1 -6.90 15.95 -15.63
C MET A 1 -6.42 14.89 -14.65
N THR A 2 -6.69 15.07 -13.38
CA THR A 2 -6.28 14.09 -12.38
C THR A 2 -7.34 13.02 -12.25
N ASP A 3 -6.92 11.78 -12.35
CA ASP A 3 -7.82 10.65 -12.23
C ASP A 3 -7.67 9.99 -10.86
N TYR A 4 -7.68 10.80 -9.80
CA TYR A 4 -7.72 10.28 -8.45
C TYR A 4 -9.08 9.67 -8.16
N VAL A 5 -9.06 8.48 -7.57
CA VAL A 5 -10.25 7.70 -7.26
C VAL A 5 -10.29 7.43 -5.76
N ALA A 6 -11.47 7.52 -5.18
CA ALA A 6 -11.61 7.27 -3.74
C ALA A 6 -11.27 5.81 -3.41
N ALA A 7 -10.49 5.64 -2.37
CA ALA A 7 -10.04 4.33 -1.87
C ALA A 7 -10.44 4.11 -0.40
N GLY A 8 -11.49 4.77 0.05
CA GLY A 8 -12.04 4.60 1.38
C GLY A 8 -11.76 5.77 2.30
N ALA A 9 -12.36 5.72 3.49
CA ALA A 9 -12.20 6.77 4.48
C ALA A 9 -10.78 6.83 5.01
N ALA A 10 -10.32 8.06 5.33
CA ALA A 10 -9.00 8.29 5.91
C ALA A 10 -9.09 8.15 7.43
N ASP A 11 -9.43 6.94 7.89
CA ASP A 11 -9.70 6.66 9.29
C ASP A 11 -8.79 5.56 9.87
N LEU A 12 -7.73 5.19 9.15
CA LEU A 12 -6.80 4.19 9.65
C LEU A 12 -5.90 4.78 10.75
N PRO A 13 -5.66 4.03 11.83
CA PRO A 13 -4.62 4.43 12.79
C PRO A 13 -3.24 4.40 12.13
N PRO A 14 -2.31 5.27 12.55
CA PRO A 14 -0.93 5.17 12.07
C PRO A 14 -0.35 3.77 12.30
N GLY A 15 0.36 3.26 11.32
CA GLY A 15 0.95 1.92 11.40
C GLY A 15 -0.01 0.79 11.05
N SER A 16 -1.16 1.10 10.45
CA SER A 16 -2.13 0.07 10.05
C SER A 16 -2.38 0.10 8.55
N SER A 17 -3.04 -0.93 8.07
CA SER A 17 -3.40 -1.05 6.65
C SER A 17 -4.73 -1.76 6.47
N ALA A 18 -5.31 -1.59 5.28
CA ALA A 18 -6.55 -2.24 4.93
C ALA A 18 -6.52 -2.61 3.44
N CYS A 19 -7.09 -3.75 3.11
CA CYS A 19 -7.29 -4.14 1.73
C CYS A 19 -8.49 -3.40 1.16
N ARG A 20 -8.33 -2.84 -0.03
CA ARG A 20 -9.41 -2.12 -0.73
C ARG A 20 -9.43 -2.55 -2.19
N THR A 21 -10.62 -2.73 -2.75
CA THR A 21 -10.77 -2.92 -4.18
C THR A 21 -11.20 -1.61 -4.79
N VAL A 22 -10.38 -1.09 -5.71
CA VAL A 22 -10.58 0.21 -6.34
C VAL A 22 -10.57 0.02 -7.84
N ALA A 23 -11.68 0.30 -8.51
CA ALA A 23 -11.83 0.12 -9.96
C ALA A 23 -11.40 -1.28 -10.41
N GLY A 24 -11.77 -2.30 -9.67
CA GLY A 24 -11.46 -3.69 -9.98
C GLY A 24 -10.04 -4.12 -9.60
N ARG A 25 -9.24 -3.25 -9.02
CA ARG A 25 -7.88 -3.58 -8.60
C ARG A 25 -7.80 -3.77 -7.09
N ALA A 26 -7.12 -4.82 -6.66
CA ALA A 26 -6.88 -5.06 -5.25
C ALA A 26 -5.67 -4.23 -4.80
N LEU A 27 -5.90 -3.36 -3.84
CA LEU A 27 -4.87 -2.46 -3.29
C LEU A 27 -4.76 -2.66 -1.78
N ILE A 28 -3.59 -2.35 -1.25
CA ILE A 28 -3.41 -2.13 0.18
C ILE A 28 -3.31 -0.62 0.38
N VAL A 29 -4.24 -0.06 1.15
CA VAL A 29 -4.13 1.31 1.65
C VAL A 29 -3.49 1.22 3.02
N ALA A 30 -2.37 1.89 3.21
CA ALA A 30 -1.61 1.82 4.44
C ALA A 30 -1.36 3.22 4.99
N ARG A 31 -1.38 3.35 6.31
CA ARG A 31 -0.96 4.58 6.96
C ARG A 31 0.37 4.33 7.65
N ALA A 32 1.41 5.02 7.17
CA ALA A 32 2.73 4.91 7.75
C ALA A 32 2.75 5.44 9.19
N GLN A 33 3.81 5.15 9.93
CA GLN A 33 3.93 5.58 11.32
C GLN A 33 3.93 7.11 11.46
N ASP A 34 4.37 7.83 10.44
CA ASP A 34 4.36 9.29 10.42
C ASP A 34 2.99 9.89 10.11
N GLY A 35 1.99 9.05 9.88
CA GLY A 35 0.62 9.48 9.61
C GLY A 35 0.29 9.65 8.13
N THR A 36 1.23 9.50 7.22
CA THR A 36 0.96 9.65 5.79
C THR A 36 0.30 8.40 5.21
N TYR A 37 -0.58 8.61 4.23
CA TYR A 37 -1.28 7.51 3.54
C TYR A 37 -0.55 7.13 2.27
N HIS A 38 -0.55 5.83 1.99
CA HIS A 38 0.06 5.24 0.80
C HIS A 38 -0.82 4.11 0.28
N ALA A 39 -0.69 3.80 -1.00
CA ALA A 39 -1.39 2.67 -1.59
C ALA A 39 -0.45 1.89 -2.49
N VAL A 40 -0.45 0.58 -2.31
CA VAL A 40 0.37 -0.33 -3.11
C VAL A 40 -0.52 -1.47 -3.62
N ALA A 41 -0.07 -2.13 -4.68
CA ALA A 41 -0.77 -3.30 -5.18
C ALA A 41 -0.81 -4.40 -4.10
N ASN A 42 -1.95 -5.07 -3.97
CA ASN A 42 -2.11 -6.18 -3.03
C ASN A 42 -1.52 -7.46 -3.62
N ARG A 43 -0.21 -7.42 -3.89
CA ARG A 43 0.48 -8.55 -4.49
C ARG A 43 1.97 -8.47 -4.18
N CYS A 44 2.47 -9.46 -3.45
CA CYS A 44 3.90 -9.58 -3.19
C CYS A 44 4.60 -10.07 -4.46
N SER A 45 5.64 -9.36 -4.91
CA SER A 45 6.37 -9.73 -6.12
C SER A 45 7.13 -11.05 -5.98
N HIS A 46 7.44 -11.46 -4.75
CA HIS A 46 8.17 -12.69 -4.49
C HIS A 46 7.39 -13.93 -4.93
N ALA A 47 6.10 -14.03 -4.57
CA ALA A 47 5.32 -15.23 -4.79
C ALA A 47 3.92 -14.95 -5.34
N ALA A 48 3.63 -13.73 -5.77
CA ALA A 48 2.32 -13.29 -6.26
C ALA A 48 1.19 -13.54 -5.26
N LEU A 49 1.52 -13.57 -3.96
CA LEU A 49 0.56 -13.73 -2.87
C LEU A 49 0.07 -12.38 -2.37
N PRO A 50 -1.14 -12.32 -1.79
CA PRO A 50 -1.65 -11.05 -1.27
C PRO A 50 -0.77 -10.49 -0.15
N LEU A 51 -0.71 -9.16 -0.07
CA LEU A 51 -0.02 -8.46 1.00
C LEU A 51 -0.93 -8.15 2.20
N ASP A 52 -2.24 -8.33 2.06
CA ASP A 52 -3.16 -8.04 3.16
C ASP A 52 -2.83 -8.91 4.38
N GLY A 53 -2.94 -8.31 5.55
CA GLY A 53 -2.44 -8.91 6.77
C GLY A 53 -0.96 -8.60 7.03
N GLY A 54 -0.28 -7.95 6.09
CA GLY A 54 1.09 -7.54 6.26
C GLY A 54 1.23 -6.45 7.31
N ARG A 55 2.44 -6.35 7.87
CA ARG A 55 2.74 -5.43 8.95
C ARG A 55 3.33 -4.14 8.40
N VAL A 56 2.77 -3.00 8.81
CA VAL A 56 3.36 -1.69 8.52
C VAL A 56 4.46 -1.43 9.54
N ARG A 57 5.67 -1.13 9.06
CA ARG A 57 6.82 -0.80 9.90
C ARG A 57 7.44 0.49 9.37
N GLY A 58 7.32 1.58 10.14
CA GLY A 58 7.76 2.89 9.67
C GLY A 58 7.00 3.30 8.42
N SER A 59 7.69 3.37 7.29
CA SER A 59 7.12 3.66 5.96
C SER A 59 7.24 2.47 5.02
N SER A 60 7.30 1.25 5.56
CA SER A 60 7.38 0.03 4.76
C SER A 60 6.26 -0.94 5.14
N ILE A 61 5.99 -1.90 4.24
CA ILE A 61 5.08 -3.00 4.50
C ILE A 61 5.83 -4.32 4.38
N VAL A 62 5.54 -5.24 5.30
CA VAL A 62 6.17 -6.56 5.37
C VAL A 62 5.17 -7.59 4.89
N CYS A 63 5.54 -8.36 3.87
CA CYS A 63 4.70 -9.45 3.36
C CYS A 63 4.46 -10.49 4.46
N PRO A 64 3.19 -10.87 4.71
CA PRO A 64 2.88 -11.79 5.81
C PRO A 64 3.35 -13.23 5.55
N HIS A 65 3.70 -13.56 4.31
CA HIS A 65 4.04 -14.93 3.95
C HIS A 65 5.51 -15.27 4.15
N HIS A 66 6.43 -14.39 3.70
CA HIS A 66 7.86 -14.69 3.73
C HIS A 66 8.71 -13.52 4.23
N GLY A 67 8.08 -12.44 4.69
CA GLY A 67 8.80 -11.32 5.28
C GLY A 67 9.47 -10.37 4.30
N ALA A 68 9.18 -10.45 3.02
CA ALA A 68 9.66 -9.47 2.05
C ALA A 68 9.15 -8.08 2.43
N ARG A 69 10.00 -7.05 2.27
CA ARG A 69 9.65 -5.69 2.66
C ARG A 69 9.68 -4.77 1.46
N PHE A 70 8.70 -3.87 1.42
CA PHE A 70 8.56 -2.92 0.33
C PHE A 70 8.34 -1.52 0.90
N ASP A 71 8.94 -0.52 0.27
CA ASP A 71 8.70 0.88 0.62
C ASP A 71 7.27 1.26 0.20
N LEU A 72 6.50 1.83 1.11
CA LEU A 72 5.11 2.19 0.86
C LEU A 72 4.97 3.31 -0.17
N LYS A 73 5.92 4.24 -0.20
CA LYS A 73 5.84 5.39 -1.09
C LYS A 73 6.22 5.04 -2.51
N SER A 74 7.29 4.27 -2.69
CA SER A 74 7.85 3.97 -4.01
C SER A 74 7.55 2.56 -4.51
N GLY A 75 7.19 1.64 -3.61
CA GLY A 75 7.06 0.22 -3.95
C GLY A 75 8.39 -0.50 -4.09
N ARG A 76 9.51 0.18 -3.83
CA ARG A 76 10.84 -0.42 -3.98
C ARG A 76 11.03 -1.55 -2.98
N VAL A 77 11.65 -2.64 -3.44
CA VAL A 77 11.99 -3.74 -2.54
C VAL A 77 13.08 -3.30 -1.56
N LEU A 78 12.86 -3.61 -0.27
CA LEU A 78 13.78 -3.26 0.81
C LEU A 78 14.43 -4.47 1.45
N GLY A 79 13.92 -5.66 1.20
CA GLY A 79 14.48 -6.86 1.81
C GLY A 79 14.03 -8.15 1.14
N PRO A 80 14.86 -9.21 1.27
CA PRO A 80 14.55 -10.50 0.72
C PRO A 80 13.29 -11.09 1.37
N PRO A 81 12.67 -12.12 0.75
CA PRO A 81 13.14 -12.84 -0.43
C PRO A 81 12.74 -12.22 -1.77
N ALA A 82 12.07 -11.07 -1.78
CA ALA A 82 11.69 -10.40 -3.03
C ALA A 82 12.92 -9.73 -3.66
N HIS A 83 12.98 -9.76 -5.00
CA HIS A 83 14.02 -9.12 -5.79
C HIS A 83 13.50 -7.95 -6.62
N GLU A 84 12.19 -7.82 -6.72
CA GLU A 84 11.53 -6.78 -7.50
C GLU A 84 10.59 -6.00 -6.60
N GLY A 85 10.39 -4.72 -6.92
CA GLY A 85 9.42 -3.90 -6.24
C GLY A 85 7.99 -4.27 -6.62
N ILE A 86 7.06 -3.58 -5.99
CA ILE A 86 5.63 -3.68 -6.28
C ILE A 86 5.13 -2.32 -6.76
N VAL A 87 3.95 -2.30 -7.37
CA VAL A 87 3.38 -1.04 -7.84
C VAL A 87 2.94 -0.22 -6.64
N ALA A 88 3.41 1.02 -6.58
CA ALA A 88 2.92 2.02 -5.64
C ALA A 88 2.15 3.08 -6.43
N TYR A 89 0.99 3.47 -5.91
CA TYR A 89 0.11 4.43 -6.57
C TYR A 89 0.25 5.78 -5.90
N PRO A 90 0.31 6.88 -6.67
CA PRO A 90 0.23 8.21 -6.07
C PRO A 90 -1.03 8.30 -5.21
N THR A 91 -0.89 8.80 -4.00
CA THR A 91 -1.94 8.75 -2.99
C THR A 91 -2.02 10.10 -2.30
N ARG A 92 -3.23 10.55 -2.01
CA ARG A 92 -3.45 11.77 -1.24
C ARG A 92 -4.64 11.57 -0.29
N GLU A 93 -4.67 12.36 0.76
CA GLU A 93 -5.83 12.48 1.64
C GLU A 93 -6.53 13.80 1.33
N ARG A 94 -7.84 13.74 1.14
CA ARG A 94 -8.62 14.93 0.82
C ARG A 94 -10.02 14.80 1.40
N ASP A 95 -10.39 15.76 2.24
CA ASP A 95 -11.72 15.81 2.88
C ASP A 95 -12.08 14.52 3.60
N GLY A 96 -11.12 13.93 4.30
CA GLY A 96 -11.33 12.70 5.07
C GLY A 96 -11.38 11.43 4.22
N VAL A 97 -10.99 11.50 2.97
CA VAL A 97 -10.99 10.37 2.03
C VAL A 97 -9.58 10.15 1.50
N VAL A 98 -9.16 8.90 1.45
CA VAL A 98 -7.93 8.52 0.76
C VAL A 98 -8.24 8.39 -0.72
N GLU A 99 -7.48 9.07 -1.55
CA GLU A 99 -7.62 9.01 -3.00
C GLU A 99 -6.34 8.49 -3.62
N VAL A 100 -6.47 7.65 -4.64
CA VAL A 100 -5.34 7.06 -5.35
C VAL A 100 -5.44 7.35 -6.84
N TRP A 101 -4.30 7.53 -7.47
CA TRP A 101 -4.21 7.66 -8.91
C TRP A 101 -3.82 6.30 -9.48
N LEU A 102 -4.76 5.68 -10.18
CA LEU A 102 -4.53 4.37 -10.80
C LEU A 102 -3.77 4.57 -12.11
N LEU A 103 -2.56 4.12 -12.09
CA LEU A 103 -1.65 4.21 -13.23
C LEU A 103 -2.05 3.27 -14.37
#